data_7362226e227f783793d8bb35911fe5f4
#
_entry.id   7362226e227f783793d8bb35911fe5f4
#
_cell.length_a   1.000
_cell.length_b   1.000
_cell.length_c   1.000
_cell.angle_alpha   90.00
_cell.angle_beta   90.00
_cell.angle_gamma   90.00
#
_symmetry.space_group_name_H-M   'P 1'
#
loop_
_entity.id
_entity.type
_entity.pdbx_description
1 polymer ?
#
loop_
_entity_poly.entity_id
_entity_poly.type
_entity_poly.pdbx_seq_one_letter_code
_entity_poly.pdbx_strand_id
1 'polypeptide(L)'
;ERLQARILDIPTIRPHKLSFGSISRQSPVIVQVWLKDGATGFGEAATIGGPSWNEESPESILHAIQNYLAPALVGQDAGGFEAALARMDKACKGNAFAKSAVEMALIDAVARTLELPAWQLLGGKVHQSLPLAWTLASGDVERDLQEAHLRLTQKRHRIVKMKIGARAPQDDVAHVS
;
A
#
# COMPACT_ATOMS: atom_id res chain seq x y z
N GLU A 1 -10.82 -11.50 17.19
CA GLU A 1 -11.65 -12.70 17.11
C GLU A 1 -11.32 -13.51 15.86
N ARG A 2 -11.15 -12.84 14.71
CA ARG A 2 -10.80 -13.47 13.44
C ARG A 2 -9.89 -12.56 12.62
N LEU A 3 -8.95 -13.16 11.90
CA LEU A 3 -8.11 -12.49 10.92
C LEU A 3 -8.14 -13.30 9.62
N GLN A 4 -8.40 -12.64 8.50
CA GLN A 4 -8.38 -13.23 7.16
C GLN A 4 -7.59 -12.36 6.21
N ALA A 5 -6.97 -12.99 5.21
CA ALA A 5 -6.29 -12.30 4.12
C ALA A 5 -6.71 -12.89 2.77
N ARG A 6 -6.74 -12.03 1.73
CA ARG A 6 -7.08 -12.39 0.35
C ARG A 6 -6.26 -11.58 -0.61
N ILE A 7 -5.83 -12.21 -1.70
CA ILE A 7 -5.29 -11.49 -2.85
C ILE A 7 -6.46 -10.96 -3.67
N LEU A 8 -6.43 -9.66 -3.98
CA LEU A 8 -7.33 -9.06 -4.96
C LEU A 8 -6.53 -8.79 -6.24
N ASP A 9 -7.15 -9.01 -7.39
CA ASP A 9 -6.53 -8.76 -8.68
C ASP A 9 -7.26 -7.60 -9.36
N ILE A 10 -6.69 -6.39 -9.24
CA ILE A 10 -7.31 -5.12 -9.63
C ILE A 10 -6.66 -4.62 -10.92
N PRO A 11 -7.41 -4.44 -12.04
CA PRO A 11 -6.86 -3.84 -13.24
C PRO A 11 -6.52 -2.37 -12.99
N THR A 12 -5.38 -1.92 -13.54
CA THR A 12 -5.00 -0.51 -13.51
C THR A 12 -5.83 0.26 -14.56
N ILE A 13 -6.07 1.55 -14.31
CA ILE A 13 -6.81 2.43 -15.25
C ILE A 13 -6.08 2.60 -16.59
N ARG A 14 -4.77 2.34 -16.63
CA ARG A 14 -3.91 2.29 -17.81
C ARG A 14 -2.65 1.50 -17.47
N PRO A 15 -1.94 0.92 -18.45
CA PRO A 15 -0.65 0.32 -18.23
C PRO A 15 0.33 1.30 -17.59
N HIS A 16 1.06 0.86 -16.58
CA HIS A 16 2.06 1.64 -15.89
C HIS A 16 3.47 1.14 -16.25
N LYS A 17 4.21 1.94 -17.01
CA LYS A 17 5.59 1.59 -17.41
C LYS A 17 6.56 1.79 -16.26
N LEU A 18 7.39 0.80 -16.03
CA LEU A 18 8.49 0.77 -15.08
C LEU A 18 9.79 0.47 -15.84
N SER A 19 10.94 0.69 -15.20
CA SER A 19 12.24 0.37 -15.81
C SER A 19 12.42 -1.11 -16.16
N PHE A 20 11.78 -1.99 -15.44
CA PHE A 20 11.85 -3.45 -15.62
C PHE A 20 10.65 -4.07 -16.35
N GLY A 21 9.65 -3.27 -16.77
CA GLY A 21 8.47 -3.80 -17.46
C GLY A 21 7.25 -2.91 -17.40
N SER A 22 6.11 -3.46 -17.75
CA SER A 22 4.81 -2.75 -17.72
C SER A 22 3.82 -3.55 -16.86
N ILE A 23 3.12 -2.85 -15.97
CA ILE A 23 2.10 -3.41 -15.09
C ILE A 23 0.73 -2.94 -15.55
N SER A 24 -0.17 -3.87 -15.79
CA SER A 24 -1.57 -3.62 -16.14
C SER A 24 -2.56 -4.03 -15.04
N ARG A 25 -2.06 -4.68 -13.98
CA ARG A 25 -2.85 -5.14 -12.82
C ARG A 25 -2.04 -4.96 -11.56
N GLN A 26 -2.73 -4.76 -10.44
CA GLN A 26 -2.18 -4.80 -9.09
C GLN A 26 -2.86 -5.92 -8.31
N SER A 27 -2.06 -6.70 -7.59
CA SER A 27 -2.55 -7.84 -6.80
C SER A 27 -2.24 -7.63 -5.31
N PRO A 28 -2.86 -6.62 -4.66
CA PRO A 28 -2.66 -6.41 -3.23
C PRO A 28 -3.25 -7.55 -2.42
N VAL A 29 -2.63 -7.80 -1.27
CA VAL A 29 -3.17 -8.65 -0.22
C VAL A 29 -3.96 -7.77 0.74
N ILE A 30 -5.25 -7.99 0.83
CA ILE A 30 -6.12 -7.29 1.79
C ILE A 30 -6.29 -8.15 3.02
N VAL A 31 -6.00 -7.56 4.17
CA VAL A 31 -6.21 -8.14 5.49
C VAL A 31 -7.48 -7.58 6.10
N GLN A 32 -8.26 -8.43 6.71
CA GLN A 32 -9.45 -8.04 7.46
C GLN A 32 -9.40 -8.67 8.85
N VAL A 33 -9.61 -7.85 9.86
CA VAL A 33 -9.66 -8.25 11.28
C VAL A 33 -11.05 -7.99 11.81
N TRP A 34 -11.60 -8.92 12.58
CA TRP A 34 -12.85 -8.76 13.32
C TRP A 34 -12.56 -8.84 14.81
N LEU A 35 -13.03 -7.85 15.57
CA LEU A 35 -12.94 -7.80 17.02
C LEU A 35 -14.19 -8.38 17.67
N LYS A 36 -14.13 -8.64 18.98
CA LYS A 36 -15.24 -9.25 19.74
C LYS A 36 -16.46 -8.35 19.83
N ASP A 37 -16.28 -7.05 19.80
CA ASP A 37 -17.33 -6.03 19.80
C ASP A 37 -18.02 -5.87 18.44
N GLY A 38 -17.58 -6.61 17.42
CA GLY A 38 -18.09 -6.56 16.05
C GLY A 38 -17.36 -5.55 15.14
N ALA A 39 -16.46 -4.74 15.68
CA ALA A 39 -15.66 -3.82 14.87
C ALA A 39 -14.78 -4.59 13.87
N THR A 40 -14.62 -4.01 12.69
CA THR A 40 -13.86 -4.61 11.60
C THR A 40 -12.84 -3.60 11.10
N GLY A 41 -11.59 -4.04 10.95
CA GLY A 41 -10.52 -3.22 10.38
C GLY A 41 -9.89 -3.84 9.15
N PHE A 42 -9.32 -3.00 8.30
CA PHE A 42 -8.68 -3.39 7.06
C PHE A 42 -7.23 -2.91 6.99
N GLY A 43 -6.39 -3.73 6.37
CA GLY A 43 -5.02 -3.39 6.01
C GLY A 43 -4.68 -3.92 4.63
N GLU A 44 -3.65 -3.36 4.03
CA GLU A 44 -3.23 -3.69 2.68
C GLU A 44 -1.71 -3.90 2.61
N ALA A 45 -1.30 -4.93 1.89
CA ALA A 45 0.07 -5.08 1.41
C ALA A 45 0.07 -5.11 -0.11
N ALA A 46 0.79 -4.19 -0.73
CA ALA A 46 0.93 -4.12 -2.18
C ALA A 46 2.41 -4.19 -2.59
N THR A 47 2.72 -5.13 -3.47
CA THR A 47 4.04 -5.25 -4.10
C THR A 47 3.95 -4.89 -5.57
N ILE A 48 4.93 -4.16 -6.08
CA ILE A 48 5.00 -3.82 -7.50
C ILE A 48 5.83 -4.88 -8.19
N GLY A 49 5.17 -5.84 -8.90
CA GLY A 49 5.86 -6.87 -9.65
C GLY A 49 6.45 -8.01 -8.81
N GLY A 50 6.04 -8.16 -7.56
CA GLY A 50 6.43 -9.26 -6.67
C GLY A 50 7.95 -9.40 -6.50
N PRO A 51 8.51 -10.62 -6.59
CA PRO A 51 9.93 -10.90 -6.33
C PRO A 51 10.92 -10.20 -7.25
N SER A 52 10.47 -9.62 -8.36
CA SER A 52 11.31 -8.79 -9.21
C SER A 52 11.54 -7.38 -8.65
N TRP A 53 10.76 -6.97 -7.65
CA TRP A 53 10.83 -5.66 -7.01
C TRP A 53 11.35 -5.71 -5.57
N ASN A 54 10.92 -6.71 -4.79
CA ASN A 54 11.36 -6.95 -3.42
C ASN A 54 11.29 -8.45 -3.08
N GLU A 55 11.64 -8.81 -1.84
CA GLU A 55 11.67 -10.20 -1.39
C GLU A 55 10.29 -10.83 -1.14
N GLU A 56 9.21 -10.04 -1.09
CA GLU A 56 7.85 -10.57 -0.85
C GLU A 56 7.00 -10.52 -2.12
N SER A 57 6.20 -11.55 -2.34
CA SER A 57 5.14 -11.61 -3.36
C SER A 57 3.76 -11.63 -2.69
N PRO A 58 2.67 -11.34 -3.43
CA PRO A 58 1.31 -11.49 -2.88
C PRO A 58 1.07 -12.87 -2.27
N GLU A 59 1.59 -13.93 -2.88
CA GLU A 59 1.43 -15.31 -2.41
C GLU A 59 2.22 -15.56 -1.13
N SER A 60 3.48 -15.08 -1.03
CA SER A 60 4.29 -15.22 0.19
C SER A 60 3.70 -14.41 1.34
N ILE A 61 3.19 -13.19 1.08
CA ILE A 61 2.48 -12.36 2.05
C ILE A 61 1.24 -13.09 2.56
N LEU A 62 0.39 -13.58 1.65
CA LEU A 62 -0.81 -14.34 2.01
C LEU A 62 -0.46 -15.56 2.88
N HIS A 63 0.57 -16.33 2.45
CA HIS A 63 1.04 -17.50 3.17
C HIS A 63 1.53 -17.14 4.58
N ALA A 64 2.36 -16.10 4.72
CA ALA A 64 2.87 -15.64 6.01
C ALA A 64 1.73 -15.23 6.95
N ILE A 65 0.74 -14.49 6.43
CA ILE A 65 -0.41 -14.06 7.23
C ILE A 65 -1.23 -15.26 7.70
N GLN A 66 -1.61 -16.16 6.80
CA GLN A 66 -2.51 -17.26 7.11
C GLN A 66 -1.91 -18.31 8.03
N ASN A 67 -0.63 -18.63 7.83
CA ASN A 67 0.00 -19.77 8.49
C ASN A 67 0.84 -19.41 9.73
N TYR A 68 1.24 -18.15 9.86
CA TYR A 68 2.10 -17.72 10.97
C TYR A 68 1.54 -16.55 11.76
N LEU A 69 1.11 -15.47 11.09
CA LEU A 69 0.69 -14.25 11.81
C LEU A 69 -0.70 -14.37 12.42
N ALA A 70 -1.68 -14.88 11.68
CA ALA A 70 -3.05 -15.05 12.18
C ALA A 70 -3.11 -16.03 13.37
N PRO A 71 -2.48 -17.22 13.35
CA PRO A 71 -2.45 -18.10 14.51
C PRO A 71 -1.79 -17.48 15.76
N ALA A 72 -0.80 -16.58 15.58
CA ALA A 72 -0.12 -15.92 16.68
C ALA A 72 -0.94 -14.79 17.32
N LEU A 73 -1.93 -14.23 16.60
CA LEU A 73 -2.68 -13.04 17.01
C LEU A 73 -4.14 -13.31 17.37
N VAL A 74 -4.77 -14.31 16.78
CA VAL A 74 -6.17 -14.65 17.08
C VAL A 74 -6.30 -15.02 18.56
N GLY A 75 -7.28 -14.40 19.26
CA GLY A 75 -7.47 -14.56 20.69
C GLY A 75 -6.65 -13.62 21.57
N GLN A 76 -5.77 -12.81 20.98
CA GLN A 76 -4.98 -11.82 21.72
C GLN A 76 -5.69 -10.46 21.78
N ASP A 77 -5.17 -9.58 22.65
CA ASP A 77 -5.61 -8.18 22.73
C ASP A 77 -5.20 -7.42 21.46
N ALA A 78 -6.18 -6.83 20.79
CA ALA A 78 -5.96 -6.06 19.55
C ALA A 78 -5.41 -4.66 19.83
N GLY A 79 -5.65 -4.08 21.01
CA GLY A 79 -5.19 -2.74 21.39
C GLY A 79 -3.71 -2.67 21.77
N GLY A 80 -3.10 -3.81 22.07
CA GLY A 80 -1.69 -3.89 22.39
C GLY A 80 -0.80 -3.98 21.14
N PHE A 81 -0.68 -2.90 20.35
CA PHE A 81 0.04 -2.91 19.07
C PHE A 81 1.49 -3.39 19.18
N GLU A 82 2.24 -2.90 20.16
CA GLU A 82 3.62 -3.32 20.39
C GLU A 82 3.72 -4.81 20.75
N ALA A 83 2.79 -5.31 21.56
CA ALA A 83 2.72 -6.73 21.89
C ALA A 83 2.33 -7.59 20.67
N ALA A 84 1.44 -7.10 19.83
CA ALA A 84 1.08 -7.75 18.55
C ALA A 84 2.29 -7.81 17.63
N LEU A 85 3.03 -6.71 17.46
CA LEU A 85 4.24 -6.65 16.65
C LEU A 85 5.30 -7.64 17.15
N ALA A 86 5.56 -7.67 18.48
CA ALA A 86 6.50 -8.61 19.08
C ALA A 86 6.10 -10.09 18.85
N ARG A 87 4.79 -10.40 18.89
CA ARG A 87 4.30 -11.75 18.55
C ARG A 87 4.52 -12.08 17.08
N MET A 88 4.25 -11.14 16.18
CA MET A 88 4.50 -11.32 14.74
C MET A 88 5.98 -11.54 14.45
N ASP A 89 6.88 -10.80 15.10
CA ASP A 89 8.34 -10.96 14.95
C ASP A 89 8.85 -12.30 15.49
N LYS A 90 8.22 -12.81 16.51
CA LYS A 90 8.53 -14.15 17.05
C LYS A 90 8.01 -15.26 16.12
N ALA A 91 6.82 -15.07 15.55
CA ALA A 91 6.16 -16.07 14.71
C ALA A 91 6.82 -16.20 13.31
N CYS A 92 7.28 -15.08 12.74
CA CYS A 92 7.80 -15.05 11.39
C CYS A 92 8.92 -14.01 11.26
N LYS A 93 10.11 -14.40 10.81
CA LYS A 93 11.21 -13.46 10.54
C LYS A 93 11.01 -12.77 9.18
N GLY A 94 11.46 -11.51 9.07
CA GLY A 94 11.20 -10.71 7.86
C GLY A 94 9.70 -10.49 7.63
N ASN A 95 9.25 -10.62 6.39
CA ASN A 95 7.84 -10.48 5.99
C ASN A 95 7.23 -9.13 6.43
N ALA A 96 7.93 -8.03 6.14
CA ALA A 96 7.56 -6.69 6.56
C ALA A 96 6.23 -6.23 5.98
N PHE A 97 5.96 -6.56 4.71
CA PHE A 97 4.68 -6.22 4.06
C PHE A 97 3.51 -6.96 4.73
N ALA A 98 3.68 -8.26 4.99
CA ALA A 98 2.67 -9.06 5.68
C ALA A 98 2.34 -8.49 7.07
N LYS A 99 3.38 -8.16 7.87
CA LYS A 99 3.22 -7.58 9.21
C LYS A 99 2.59 -6.20 9.18
N SER A 100 3.03 -5.33 8.26
CA SER A 100 2.47 -3.99 8.10
C SER A 100 0.98 -4.03 7.74
N ALA A 101 0.56 -4.93 6.86
CA ALA A 101 -0.85 -5.09 6.52
C ALA A 101 -1.69 -5.54 7.72
N VAL A 102 -1.17 -6.46 8.53
CA VAL A 102 -1.86 -6.91 9.76
C VAL A 102 -1.92 -5.78 10.78
N GLU A 103 -0.84 -5.04 11.00
CA GLU A 103 -0.79 -3.89 11.90
C GLU A 103 -1.79 -2.80 11.50
N MET A 104 -1.84 -2.43 10.21
CA MET A 104 -2.84 -1.49 9.70
C MET A 104 -4.27 -1.95 10.00
N ALA A 105 -4.56 -3.24 9.80
CA ALA A 105 -5.89 -3.79 10.07
C ALA A 105 -6.25 -3.74 11.57
N LEU A 106 -5.28 -3.98 12.46
CA LEU A 106 -5.48 -3.86 13.91
C LEU A 106 -5.74 -2.40 14.31
N ILE A 107 -4.93 -1.45 13.82
CA ILE A 107 -5.10 -0.01 14.10
C ILE A 107 -6.47 0.47 13.61
N ASP A 108 -6.88 0.10 12.39
CA ASP A 108 -8.19 0.48 11.84
C ASP A 108 -9.35 -0.12 12.67
N ALA A 109 -9.26 -1.39 13.08
CA ALA A 109 -10.29 -2.03 13.89
C ALA A 109 -10.43 -1.36 15.27
N VAL A 110 -9.31 -1.12 15.96
CA VAL A 110 -9.30 -0.48 17.28
C VAL A 110 -9.77 0.97 17.20
N ALA A 111 -9.37 1.71 16.16
CA ALA A 111 -9.84 3.07 15.93
C ALA A 111 -11.36 3.12 15.76
N ARG A 112 -11.94 2.15 15.04
CA ARG A 112 -13.41 2.02 14.89
C ARG A 112 -14.11 1.67 16.20
N THR A 113 -13.55 0.77 16.99
CA THR A 113 -14.06 0.45 18.33
C THR A 113 -14.11 1.71 19.23
N LEU A 114 -13.09 2.56 19.13
CA LEU A 114 -12.99 3.79 19.92
C LEU A 114 -13.74 4.98 19.30
N GLU A 115 -14.36 4.81 18.13
CA GLU A 115 -14.99 5.88 17.33
C GLU A 115 -14.02 7.04 17.03
N LEU A 116 -12.72 6.72 16.88
CA LEU A 116 -11.66 7.67 16.59
C LEU A 116 -11.08 7.44 15.19
N PRO A 117 -10.62 8.49 14.50
CA PRO A 117 -9.84 8.29 13.30
C PRO A 117 -8.45 7.71 13.63
N ALA A 118 -7.95 6.79 12.79
CA ALA A 118 -6.69 6.08 13.04
C ALA A 118 -5.49 6.99 13.34
N TRP A 119 -5.43 8.19 12.73
CA TRP A 119 -4.34 9.15 12.97
C TRP A 119 -4.27 9.64 14.42
N GLN A 120 -5.36 9.60 15.21
CA GLN A 120 -5.30 9.93 16.64
C GLN A 120 -4.56 8.87 17.45
N LEU A 121 -4.67 7.59 17.06
CA LEU A 121 -3.89 6.51 17.68
C LEU A 121 -2.39 6.59 17.30
N LEU A 122 -2.07 7.27 16.21
CA LEU A 122 -0.70 7.44 15.69
C LEU A 122 -0.03 8.74 16.16
N GLY A 123 -0.56 9.40 17.19
CA GLY A 123 0.05 10.59 17.78
C GLY A 123 -0.51 11.93 17.28
N GLY A 124 -1.56 11.93 16.48
CA GLY A 124 -2.27 13.12 16.08
C GLY A 124 -2.02 13.58 14.65
N LYS A 125 -2.71 14.64 14.25
CA LYS A 125 -2.75 15.17 12.89
C LYS A 125 -1.86 16.40 12.75
N VAL A 126 -0.82 16.31 11.92
CA VAL A 126 0.07 17.45 11.64
C VAL A 126 -0.48 18.36 10.53
N HIS A 127 -1.05 17.74 9.46
CA HIS A 127 -1.57 18.46 8.30
C HIS A 127 -3.07 18.18 8.10
N GLN A 128 -3.83 19.22 7.74
CA GLN A 128 -5.25 19.07 7.41
C GLN A 128 -5.45 18.43 6.03
N SER A 129 -4.52 18.66 5.11
CA SER A 129 -4.51 18.10 3.75
C SER A 129 -3.10 17.93 3.26
N LEU A 130 -2.88 16.93 2.41
CA LEU A 130 -1.61 16.69 1.74
C LEU A 130 -1.82 16.82 0.23
N PRO A 131 -0.97 17.60 -0.48
CA PRO A 131 -1.02 17.65 -1.93
C PRO A 131 -0.59 16.30 -2.51
N LEU A 132 -1.35 15.80 -3.48
CA LEU A 132 -1.04 14.55 -4.16
C LEU A 132 -0.29 14.83 -5.47
N ALA A 133 0.82 14.11 -5.69
CA ALA A 133 1.50 14.09 -6.97
C ALA A 133 0.76 13.16 -7.96
N TRP A 134 0.73 13.58 -9.23
CA TRP A 134 0.30 12.71 -10.33
C TRP A 134 1.51 12.18 -11.08
N THR A 135 1.59 10.86 -11.27
CA THR A 135 2.72 10.25 -11.97
C THR A 135 2.42 10.15 -13.47
N LEU A 136 3.28 10.77 -14.27
CA LEU A 136 3.34 10.59 -15.72
C LEU A 136 4.22 9.37 -16.01
N ALA A 137 3.68 8.39 -16.68
CA ALA A 137 4.35 7.11 -16.91
C ALA A 137 3.85 6.41 -18.18
N SER A 138 3.43 7.17 -19.20
CA SER A 138 3.02 6.59 -20.50
C SER A 138 4.24 6.12 -21.30
N GLY A 139 5.40 6.75 -21.07
CA GLY A 139 6.63 6.57 -21.82
C GLY A 139 6.63 7.31 -23.18
N ASP A 140 5.63 8.14 -23.41
CA ASP A 140 5.46 8.99 -24.59
C ASP A 140 5.31 10.43 -24.14
N VAL A 141 6.15 11.33 -24.67
CA VAL A 141 6.23 12.74 -24.24
C VAL A 141 4.93 13.48 -24.50
N GLU A 142 4.34 13.34 -25.69
CA GLU A 142 3.13 14.05 -26.06
C GLU A 142 1.93 13.63 -25.20
N ARG A 143 1.81 12.35 -24.92
CA ARG A 143 0.77 11.81 -24.00
C ARG A 143 0.97 12.29 -22.58
N ASP A 144 2.20 12.32 -22.09
CA ASP A 144 2.51 12.79 -20.74
C ASP A 144 2.20 14.30 -20.63
N LEU A 145 2.49 15.11 -21.65
CA LEU A 145 2.15 16.53 -21.68
C LEU A 145 0.63 16.75 -21.68
N GLN A 146 -0.11 16.02 -22.52
CA GLN A 146 -1.57 16.10 -22.57
C GLN A 146 -2.19 15.70 -21.22
N GLU A 147 -1.69 14.63 -20.60
CA GLU A 147 -2.16 14.20 -19.29
C GLU A 147 -1.82 15.22 -18.19
N ALA A 148 -0.61 15.78 -18.18
CA ALA A 148 -0.22 16.83 -17.25
C ALA A 148 -1.12 18.04 -17.37
N HIS A 149 -1.33 18.54 -18.60
CA HIS A 149 -2.20 19.68 -18.86
C HIS A 149 -3.65 19.43 -18.36
N LEU A 150 -4.20 18.26 -18.63
CA LEU A 150 -5.54 17.86 -18.15
C LEU A 150 -5.62 17.90 -16.62
N ARG A 151 -4.64 17.33 -15.91
CA ARG A 151 -4.62 17.27 -14.44
C ARG A 151 -4.47 18.65 -13.79
N LEU A 152 -3.61 19.49 -14.35
CA LEU A 152 -3.40 20.86 -13.89
C LEU A 152 -4.62 21.73 -14.14
N THR A 153 -5.23 21.66 -15.33
CA THR A 153 -6.45 22.42 -15.69
C THR A 153 -7.63 22.03 -14.78
N GLN A 154 -7.79 20.75 -14.47
CA GLN A 154 -8.82 20.27 -13.54
C GLN A 154 -8.54 20.65 -12.07
N LYS A 155 -7.40 21.27 -11.76
CA LYS A 155 -6.94 21.65 -10.40
C LYS A 155 -6.93 20.47 -9.40
N ARG A 156 -6.87 19.24 -9.91
CA ARG A 156 -6.84 18.04 -9.07
C ARG A 156 -5.44 17.74 -8.52
N HIS A 157 -4.40 18.12 -9.26
CA HIS A 157 -3.00 17.93 -8.89
C HIS A 157 -2.21 19.19 -9.22
N ARG A 158 -1.23 19.50 -8.36
CA ARG A 158 -0.28 20.63 -8.56
C ARG A 158 1.15 20.14 -8.68
N ILE A 159 1.39 18.89 -8.36
CA ILE A 159 2.68 18.24 -8.38
C ILE A 159 2.62 17.12 -9.39
N VAL A 160 3.58 17.10 -10.28
CA VAL A 160 3.74 16.05 -11.31
C VAL A 160 5.05 15.31 -11.02
N LYS A 161 4.99 13.98 -11.00
CA LYS A 161 6.15 13.11 -10.91
C LYS A 161 6.43 12.52 -12.28
N MET A 162 7.61 12.75 -12.82
CA MET A 162 8.07 12.16 -14.07
C MET A 162 9.06 11.04 -13.81
N LYS A 163 9.04 10.01 -14.65
CA LYS A 163 10.03 8.93 -14.64
C LYS A 163 11.09 9.17 -15.71
N ILE A 164 12.33 9.21 -15.27
CA ILE A 164 13.53 9.38 -16.11
C ILE A 164 14.43 8.15 -16.01
N GLY A 165 15.47 8.05 -16.84
CA GLY A 165 16.48 7.00 -16.81
C GLY A 165 16.25 5.84 -17.75
N ALA A 166 15.16 5.84 -18.53
CA ALA A 166 14.90 4.86 -19.59
C ALA A 166 15.34 5.33 -20.98
N ARG A 167 15.68 6.64 -21.12
CA ARG A 167 16.16 7.29 -22.34
C ARG A 167 17.60 7.74 -22.18
N ALA A 168 18.23 8.24 -23.25
CA ALA A 168 19.48 8.96 -23.13
C ALA A 168 19.31 10.21 -22.25
N PRO A 169 20.32 10.62 -21.46
CA PRO A 169 20.19 11.75 -20.53
C PRO A 169 19.70 13.05 -21.19
N GLN A 170 20.13 13.32 -22.42
CA GLN A 170 19.72 14.51 -23.18
C GLN A 170 18.22 14.50 -23.49
N ASP A 171 17.66 13.32 -23.83
CA ASP A 171 16.24 13.13 -24.10
C ASP A 171 15.41 13.27 -22.83
N ASP A 172 15.92 12.78 -21.69
CA ASP A 172 15.26 12.96 -20.40
C ASP A 172 15.24 14.44 -19.98
N VAL A 173 16.32 15.18 -20.20
CA VAL A 173 16.36 16.64 -19.97
C VAL A 173 15.33 17.35 -20.84
N ALA A 174 15.28 17.06 -22.15
CA ALA A 174 14.30 17.65 -23.06
C ALA A 174 12.85 17.30 -22.69
N HIS A 175 12.63 16.11 -22.10
CA HIS A 175 11.30 15.69 -21.65
C HIS A 175 10.83 16.42 -20.39
N VAL A 176 11.75 16.88 -19.53
CA VAL A 176 11.42 17.56 -18.26
C VAL A 176 11.34 19.07 -18.44
N SER A 177 12.00 19.63 -19.46
CA SER A 177 12.04 21.06 -19.78
C SER A 177 10.76 21.54 -20.45
#